data_5b26188c7b3c0fe7ce7ef472b20e4bd2
#
_entry.id   5b26188c7b3c0fe7ce7ef472b20e4bd2
#
_cell.length_a   1.000
_cell.length_b   1.000
_cell.length_c   1.000
_cell.angle_alpha   90.00
_cell.angle_beta   90.00
_cell.angle_gamma   90.00
#
_symmetry.space_group_name_H-M   'P 1'
#
loop_
_entity.id
_entity.type
_entity.pdbx_description
1 polymer ?
#
loop_
_entity_poly.entity_id
_entity_poly.type
_entity_poly.pdbx_seq_one_letter_code
_entity_poly.pdbx_strand_id
1 'polypeptide(L)'
;MSKDRTDYLLNVEEVLGPKLMKKLPRFAVNFFKRRIHQDEINDCIMHAEHYCGAGFFGEALKYLDITYKVRGQENLDLSHKYLFACNHPLGGPEALIIGSLFHDIYGEVFKVLTNQLLRHMKPLAEFFIPVNVVSSKQSRDLGLKVLQPHPVPGRAVQLAPIGHGLG
;
A
#
# COMPACT_ATOMS: atom_id res chain seq x y z
N MET A 1 -20.52 -2.03 15.12
CA MET A 1 -19.42 -2.23 16.09
C MET A 1 -18.23 -1.40 15.60
N SER A 2 -17.85 -0.37 16.32
CA SER A 2 -16.61 0.38 16.04
C SER A 2 -15.45 -0.56 16.34
N LYS A 3 -14.67 -0.91 15.32
CA LYS A 3 -13.40 -1.62 15.54
C LYS A 3 -12.46 -0.68 16.27
N ASP A 4 -11.78 -1.19 17.30
CA ASP A 4 -10.74 -0.44 17.98
C ASP A 4 -9.54 -0.24 17.02
N ARG A 5 -8.85 0.92 17.11
CA ARG A 5 -7.62 1.19 16.34
C ARG A 5 -6.55 0.14 16.59
N THR A 6 -6.51 -0.42 17.78
CA THR A 6 -5.57 -1.49 18.16
C THR A 6 -5.70 -2.74 17.30
N ASP A 7 -6.88 -2.99 16.72
CA ASP A 7 -7.09 -4.10 15.77
C ASP A 7 -6.32 -3.94 14.45
N TYR A 8 -5.90 -2.71 14.15
CA TYR A 8 -5.20 -2.35 12.93
C TYR A 8 -3.68 -2.28 13.07
N LEU A 9 -3.15 -2.43 14.29
CA LEU A 9 -1.71 -2.37 14.53
C LEU A 9 -0.96 -3.48 13.78
N LEU A 10 0.14 -3.08 13.18
CA LEU A 10 1.04 -4.00 12.49
C LEU A 10 1.87 -4.76 13.53
N ASN A 11 1.91 -6.08 13.40
CA ASN A 11 2.74 -6.94 14.22
C ASN A 11 3.59 -7.86 13.35
N VAL A 12 4.90 -7.59 13.31
CA VAL A 12 5.87 -8.41 12.55
C VAL A 12 5.86 -9.86 12.98
N GLU A 13 5.61 -10.16 14.24
CA GLU A 13 5.61 -11.54 14.75
C GLU A 13 4.44 -12.34 14.16
N GLU A 14 3.29 -11.70 13.98
CA GLU A 14 2.15 -12.29 13.26
C GLU A 14 2.46 -12.50 11.78
N VAL A 15 3.09 -11.50 11.15
CA VAL A 15 3.49 -11.53 9.74
C VAL A 15 4.45 -12.68 9.46
N LEU A 16 5.46 -12.85 10.29
CA LEU A 16 6.45 -13.93 10.16
C LEU A 16 5.86 -15.30 10.50
N GLY A 17 4.87 -15.32 11.36
CA GLY A 17 4.17 -16.53 11.80
C GLY A 17 4.98 -17.44 12.73
N PRO A 18 4.32 -18.34 13.45
CA PRO A 18 4.92 -19.10 14.54
C PRO A 18 6.05 -20.06 14.11
N LYS A 19 6.01 -20.55 12.86
CA LYS A 19 7.05 -21.46 12.36
C LYS A 19 8.38 -20.75 12.13
N LEU A 20 8.34 -19.52 11.62
CA LEU A 20 9.54 -18.74 11.35
C LEU A 20 10.06 -18.09 12.62
N MET A 21 9.17 -17.61 13.49
CA MET A 21 9.52 -17.04 14.78
C MET A 21 10.32 -18.00 15.68
N LYS A 22 10.01 -19.29 15.66
CA LYS A 22 10.78 -20.30 16.41
C LYS A 22 12.22 -20.47 15.91
N LYS A 23 12.51 -20.08 14.67
CA LYS A 23 13.83 -20.25 14.03
C LYS A 23 14.66 -18.95 14.04
N LEU A 24 14.02 -17.81 14.19
CA LEU A 24 14.69 -16.52 14.13
C LEU A 24 15.14 -16.06 15.53
N PRO A 25 16.40 -15.63 15.66
CA PRO A 25 16.86 -15.01 16.89
C PRO A 25 16.21 -13.62 17.07
N ARG A 26 16.06 -13.17 18.32
CA ARG A 26 15.39 -11.90 18.66
C ARG A 26 15.98 -10.68 17.93
N PHE A 27 17.31 -10.65 17.73
CA PHE A 27 17.94 -9.54 17.03
C PHE A 27 17.47 -9.43 15.56
N ALA A 28 17.23 -10.56 14.87
CA ALA A 28 16.71 -10.57 13.51
C ALA A 28 15.27 -10.07 13.46
N VAL A 29 14.44 -10.47 14.42
CA VAL A 29 13.06 -9.94 14.53
C VAL A 29 13.07 -8.43 14.76
N ASN A 30 13.92 -7.94 15.65
CA ASN A 30 14.08 -6.51 15.91
C ASN A 30 14.61 -5.75 14.68
N PHE A 31 15.53 -6.37 13.92
CA PHE A 31 16.00 -5.81 12.66
C PHE A 31 14.84 -5.66 11.66
N PHE A 32 14.00 -6.68 11.51
CA PHE A 32 12.82 -6.60 10.64
C PHE A 32 11.84 -5.53 11.09
N LYS A 33 11.52 -5.45 12.40
CA LYS A 33 10.64 -4.40 12.96
C LYS A 33 11.14 -3.00 12.58
N ARG A 34 12.43 -2.74 12.78
CA ARG A 34 13.04 -1.46 12.39
C ARG A 34 13.04 -1.22 10.88
N ARG A 35 13.30 -2.27 10.08
CA ARG A 35 13.37 -2.12 8.62
C ARG A 35 12.03 -1.79 7.99
N ILE A 36 10.93 -2.23 8.56
CA ILE A 36 9.58 -1.91 8.10
C ILE A 36 8.95 -0.75 8.85
N HIS A 37 9.69 -0.11 9.76
CA HIS A 37 9.20 1.00 10.55
C HIS A 37 7.89 0.70 11.30
N GLN A 38 7.84 -0.49 11.97
CA GLN A 38 6.63 -0.98 12.62
C GLN A 38 6.09 0.02 13.64
N ASP A 39 6.97 0.59 14.46
CA ASP A 39 6.57 1.48 15.55
C ASP A 39 5.99 2.79 14.99
N GLU A 40 6.64 3.37 13.97
CA GLU A 40 6.17 4.58 13.29
C GLU A 40 4.83 4.36 12.57
N ILE A 41 4.63 3.19 11.94
CA ILE A 41 3.36 2.83 11.34
C ILE A 41 2.27 2.72 12.40
N ASN A 42 2.55 2.07 13.51
CA ASN A 42 1.60 1.89 14.60
C ASN A 42 1.27 3.22 15.27
N ASP A 43 2.25 4.08 15.48
CA ASP A 43 2.03 5.44 15.98
C ASP A 43 1.15 6.24 15.03
N CYS A 44 1.39 6.14 13.73
CA CYS A 44 0.56 6.77 12.73
C CYS A 44 -0.90 6.27 12.79
N ILE A 45 -1.11 4.95 12.90
CA ILE A 45 -2.45 4.36 13.05
C ILE A 45 -3.15 4.88 14.31
N MET A 46 -2.42 5.01 15.41
CA MET A 46 -2.98 5.47 16.68
C MET A 46 -3.36 6.95 16.67
N HIS A 47 -2.63 7.78 15.93
CA HIS A 47 -2.83 9.23 15.89
C HIS A 47 -3.65 9.71 14.69
N ALA A 48 -3.76 8.92 13.61
CA ALA A 48 -4.51 9.31 12.42
C ALA A 48 -6.01 9.49 12.73
N GLU A 49 -6.59 10.57 12.25
CA GLU A 49 -8.04 10.79 12.31
C GLU A 49 -8.77 9.73 11.50
N HIS A 50 -8.28 9.47 10.29
CA HIS A 50 -8.72 8.38 9.42
C HIS A 50 -7.68 7.25 9.46
N TYR A 51 -7.84 6.33 10.38
CA TYR A 51 -6.88 5.23 10.59
C TYR A 51 -7.11 4.02 9.67
N CYS A 52 -8.12 4.05 8.82
CA CYS A 52 -8.38 3.04 7.79
C CYS A 52 -9.00 3.70 6.54
N GLY A 53 -8.95 2.98 5.40
CA GLY A 53 -9.39 3.54 4.13
C GLY A 53 -8.32 4.42 3.47
N ALA A 54 -8.66 5.01 2.31
CA ALA A 54 -7.72 5.84 1.56
C ALA A 54 -7.33 7.13 2.28
N GLY A 55 -8.16 7.65 3.17
CA GLY A 55 -7.84 8.80 4.02
C GLY A 55 -6.60 8.61 4.88
N PHE A 56 -6.25 7.36 5.22
CA PHE A 56 -5.03 7.05 5.97
C PHE A 56 -3.75 7.54 5.28
N PHE A 57 -3.69 7.51 3.95
CA PHE A 57 -2.49 7.98 3.22
C PHE A 57 -2.18 9.44 3.52
N GLY A 58 -3.19 10.32 3.47
CA GLY A 58 -3.05 11.73 3.77
C GLY A 58 -2.71 12.02 5.24
N GLU A 59 -3.34 11.28 6.16
CA GLU A 59 -3.05 11.40 7.59
C GLU A 59 -1.63 10.94 7.94
N ALA A 60 -1.16 9.86 7.30
CA ALA A 60 0.21 9.39 7.47
C ALA A 60 1.24 10.43 6.98
N LEU A 61 0.98 11.09 5.86
CA LEU A 61 1.84 12.17 5.37
C LEU A 61 1.89 13.36 6.35
N LYS A 62 0.75 13.77 6.90
CA LYS A 62 0.68 14.82 7.92
C LYS A 62 1.48 14.45 9.18
N TYR A 63 1.28 13.23 9.66
CA TYR A 63 1.99 12.72 10.85
C TYR A 63 3.51 12.69 10.65
N LEU A 64 3.97 12.33 9.44
CA LEU A 64 5.38 12.26 9.10
C LEU A 64 5.96 13.60 8.64
N ASP A 65 5.18 14.68 8.66
CA ASP A 65 5.56 16.02 8.18
C ASP A 65 6.09 16.00 6.73
N ILE A 66 5.47 15.16 5.89
CA ILE A 66 5.85 15.02 4.48
C ILE A 66 4.96 15.92 3.63
N THR A 67 5.62 16.85 2.93
CA THR A 67 4.96 17.68 1.91
C THR A 67 5.43 17.28 0.50
N TYR A 68 4.55 17.39 -0.50
CA TYR A 68 4.87 17.08 -1.88
C TYR A 68 4.24 18.06 -2.84
N LYS A 69 4.74 18.08 -4.07
CA LYS A 69 4.17 18.86 -5.17
C LYS A 69 3.91 17.95 -6.36
N VAL A 70 2.72 18.04 -6.92
CA VAL A 70 2.34 17.31 -8.13
C VAL A 70 2.53 18.23 -9.34
N ARG A 71 3.03 17.67 -10.44
CA ARG A 71 3.11 18.33 -11.74
C ARG A 71 2.54 17.38 -12.79
N GLY A 72 1.83 17.91 -13.76
CA GLY A 72 1.26 17.11 -14.85
C GLY A 72 -0.10 16.48 -14.53
N GLN A 73 -0.72 16.81 -13.39
CA GLN A 73 -2.06 16.31 -13.03
C GLN A 73 -3.10 16.72 -14.08
N GLU A 74 -2.90 17.83 -14.75
CA GLU A 74 -3.73 18.33 -15.85
C GLU A 74 -3.75 17.39 -17.07
N ASN A 75 -2.78 16.48 -17.18
CA ASN A 75 -2.73 15.47 -18.24
C ASN A 75 -3.62 14.25 -17.98
N LEU A 76 -4.25 14.16 -16.81
CA LEU A 76 -5.14 13.07 -16.46
C LEU A 76 -6.56 13.35 -16.92
N ASP A 77 -7.05 12.56 -17.86
CA ASP A 77 -8.46 12.56 -18.23
C ASP A 77 -9.23 11.56 -17.35
N LEU A 78 -9.98 12.06 -16.40
CA LEU A 78 -10.72 11.25 -15.42
C LEU A 78 -11.83 10.37 -16.03
N SER A 79 -12.13 10.53 -17.32
CA SER A 79 -13.03 9.64 -18.05
C SER A 79 -12.39 8.29 -18.38
N HIS A 80 -11.06 8.21 -18.34
CA HIS A 80 -10.29 7.02 -18.68
C HIS A 80 -9.85 6.24 -17.45
N LYS A 81 -9.55 4.96 -17.65
CA LYS A 81 -8.89 4.11 -16.66
C LYS A 81 -7.39 4.17 -16.92
N TYR A 82 -6.63 4.38 -15.88
CA TYR A 82 -5.19 4.47 -15.95
C TYR A 82 -4.52 3.33 -15.19
N LEU A 83 -3.34 3.05 -15.64
CA LEU A 83 -2.40 2.18 -15.02
C LEU A 83 -1.13 2.99 -14.79
N PHE A 84 -0.83 3.24 -13.53
CA PHE A 84 0.32 4.06 -13.14
C PHE A 84 1.49 3.17 -12.76
N ALA A 85 2.68 3.62 -13.08
CA ALA A 85 3.90 3.03 -12.57
C ALA A 85 4.88 4.14 -12.21
N CYS A 86 5.64 3.95 -11.14
CA CYS A 86 6.60 4.93 -10.65
C CYS A 86 7.88 4.25 -10.17
N ASN A 87 8.96 5.01 -10.11
CA ASN A 87 10.13 4.63 -9.35
C ASN A 87 9.78 4.63 -7.87
N HIS A 88 10.47 3.79 -7.11
CA HIS A 88 10.18 3.63 -5.69
C HIS A 88 11.49 3.58 -4.87
N PRO A 89 12.37 4.61 -4.98
CA PRO A 89 13.68 4.58 -4.37
C PRO A 89 13.67 4.76 -2.86
N LEU A 90 12.71 5.51 -2.31
CA LEU A 90 12.63 5.80 -0.87
C LEU A 90 11.78 4.78 -0.10
N GLY A 91 10.95 3.99 -0.79
CA GLY A 91 10.10 3.00 -0.16
C GLY A 91 8.75 3.57 0.30
N GLY A 92 8.50 3.63 1.63
CA GLY A 92 7.22 4.02 2.20
C GLY A 92 6.66 5.38 1.74
N PRO A 93 7.46 6.45 1.77
CA PRO A 93 6.97 7.80 1.47
C PRO A 93 6.31 7.98 0.11
N GLU A 94 6.87 7.41 -0.95
CA GLU A 94 6.25 7.50 -2.28
C GLU A 94 4.90 6.80 -2.35
N ALA A 95 4.77 5.65 -1.67
CA ALA A 95 3.51 4.92 -1.63
C ALA A 95 2.43 5.74 -0.92
N LEU A 96 2.78 6.45 0.16
CA LEU A 96 1.88 7.35 0.86
C LEU A 96 1.48 8.55 -0.01
N ILE A 97 2.44 9.17 -0.71
CA ILE A 97 2.18 10.30 -1.61
C ILE A 97 1.23 9.90 -2.73
N ILE A 98 1.51 8.76 -3.40
CA ILE A 98 0.68 8.28 -4.50
C ILE A 98 -0.71 7.89 -4.01
N GLY A 99 -0.79 7.22 -2.86
CA GLY A 99 -2.06 6.86 -2.25
C GLY A 99 -2.91 8.08 -1.89
N SER A 100 -2.30 9.13 -1.30
CA SER A 100 -2.97 10.40 -1.02
C SER A 100 -3.44 11.10 -2.28
N LEU A 101 -2.58 11.19 -3.30
CA LEU A 101 -2.93 11.77 -4.59
C LEU A 101 -4.11 11.03 -5.26
N PHE A 102 -4.10 9.71 -5.19
CA PHE A 102 -5.19 8.92 -5.78
C PHE A 102 -6.48 9.04 -4.99
N HIS A 103 -6.39 9.18 -3.68
CA HIS A 103 -7.54 9.48 -2.85
C HIS A 103 -8.16 10.83 -3.25
N ASP A 104 -7.35 11.86 -3.45
CA ASP A 104 -7.82 13.19 -3.85
C ASP A 104 -8.47 13.18 -5.24
N ILE A 105 -7.95 12.36 -6.17
CA ILE A 105 -8.42 12.32 -7.57
C ILE A 105 -9.57 11.33 -7.77
N TYR A 106 -9.48 10.15 -7.14
CA TYR A 106 -10.34 8.99 -7.41
C TYR A 106 -11.17 8.53 -6.21
N GLY A 107 -10.99 9.15 -5.04
CA GLY A 107 -11.61 8.69 -3.79
C GLY A 107 -11.09 7.31 -3.36
N GLU A 108 -12.02 6.42 -3.03
CA GLU A 108 -11.70 5.04 -2.60
C GLU A 108 -11.50 4.05 -3.77
N VAL A 109 -11.47 4.55 -5.03
CA VAL A 109 -11.58 3.72 -6.23
C VAL A 109 -10.23 3.51 -6.90
N PHE A 110 -9.26 2.95 -6.17
CA PHE A 110 -7.98 2.53 -6.75
C PHE A 110 -7.44 1.27 -6.08
N LYS A 111 -6.52 0.60 -6.75
CA LYS A 111 -5.82 -0.58 -6.21
C LYS A 111 -4.33 -0.43 -6.45
N VAL A 112 -3.53 -0.99 -5.54
CA VAL A 112 -2.08 -0.93 -5.57
C VAL A 112 -1.51 -2.34 -5.55
N LEU A 113 -0.67 -2.66 -6.53
CA LEU A 113 0.08 -3.91 -6.54
C LEU A 113 1.22 -3.83 -5.51
N THR A 114 1.24 -4.72 -4.55
CA THR A 114 2.20 -4.67 -3.45
C THR A 114 2.86 -6.01 -3.18
N ASN A 115 3.97 -5.98 -2.45
CA ASN A 115 4.55 -7.19 -1.89
C ASN A 115 3.56 -7.84 -0.89
N GLN A 116 3.58 -9.17 -0.82
CA GLN A 116 2.73 -9.94 0.10
C GLN A 116 2.86 -9.51 1.58
N LEU A 117 3.98 -8.96 1.99
CA LEU A 117 4.15 -8.47 3.36
C LEU A 117 3.20 -7.33 3.69
N LEU A 118 2.95 -6.44 2.73
CA LEU A 118 2.09 -5.26 2.93
C LEU A 118 0.60 -5.60 3.10
N ARG A 119 0.18 -6.82 2.74
CA ARG A 119 -1.21 -7.28 3.02
C ARG A 119 -1.57 -7.24 4.52
N HIS A 120 -0.56 -7.25 5.39
CA HIS A 120 -0.72 -7.19 6.84
C HIS A 120 -0.90 -5.76 7.37
N MET A 121 -0.72 -4.75 6.52
CA MET A 121 -1.12 -3.37 6.82
C MET A 121 -2.65 -3.26 6.75
N LYS A 122 -3.30 -3.64 7.83
CA LYS A 122 -4.76 -3.73 7.93
C LYS A 122 -5.49 -2.43 7.53
N PRO A 123 -4.97 -1.22 7.86
CA PRO A 123 -5.58 0.04 7.42
C PRO A 123 -5.79 0.16 5.92
N LEU A 124 -4.88 -0.43 5.14
CA LEU A 124 -4.81 -0.31 3.68
C LEU A 124 -5.09 -1.62 2.95
N ALA A 125 -5.46 -2.68 3.67
CA ALA A 125 -5.59 -4.03 3.11
C ALA A 125 -6.55 -4.10 1.91
N GLU A 126 -7.59 -3.28 1.91
CA GLU A 126 -8.57 -3.22 0.81
C GLU A 126 -8.01 -2.61 -0.48
N PHE A 127 -6.98 -1.76 -0.39
CA PHE A 127 -6.33 -1.15 -1.56
C PHE A 127 -5.25 -2.05 -2.15
N PHE A 128 -4.77 -3.04 -1.42
CA PHE A 128 -3.63 -3.84 -1.80
C PHE A 128 -4.00 -5.11 -2.55
N ILE A 129 -3.38 -5.30 -3.70
CA ILE A 129 -3.34 -6.57 -4.42
C ILE A 129 -1.96 -7.19 -4.19
N PRO A 130 -1.85 -8.17 -3.28
CA PRO A 130 -0.55 -8.76 -2.95
C PRO A 130 -0.04 -9.63 -4.09
N VAL A 131 1.19 -9.38 -4.51
CA VAL A 131 1.89 -10.17 -5.53
C VAL A 131 3.08 -10.88 -4.90
N ASN A 132 3.31 -12.12 -5.33
CA ASN A 132 4.49 -12.86 -4.94
C ASN A 132 5.60 -12.64 -5.98
N VAL A 133 6.56 -11.79 -5.67
CA VAL A 133 7.69 -11.49 -6.56
C VAL A 133 8.70 -12.64 -6.69
N VAL A 134 8.59 -13.69 -5.89
CA VAL A 134 9.55 -14.81 -5.82
C VAL A 134 9.10 -16.03 -6.64
N SER A 135 7.84 -16.13 -7.01
CA SER A 135 7.30 -17.32 -7.68
C SER A 135 6.90 -17.06 -9.12
N SER A 136 7.58 -17.72 -10.05
CA SER A 136 7.24 -17.69 -11.48
C SER A 136 5.88 -18.32 -11.85
N LYS A 137 5.27 -19.09 -10.94
CA LYS A 137 3.96 -19.73 -11.17
C LYS A 137 2.77 -18.77 -11.02
N GLN A 138 2.94 -17.61 -10.46
CA GLN A 138 1.84 -16.70 -10.08
C GLN A 138 1.46 -15.67 -11.14
N SER A 139 2.19 -15.57 -12.26
CA SER A 139 1.91 -14.54 -13.26
C SER A 139 0.53 -14.70 -13.96
N ARG A 140 0.02 -15.92 -14.08
CA ARG A 140 -1.31 -16.17 -14.67
C ARG A 140 -2.44 -15.77 -13.73
N ASP A 141 -2.33 -16.12 -12.44
CA ASP A 141 -3.34 -15.80 -11.43
C ASP A 141 -3.37 -14.28 -11.14
N LEU A 142 -2.24 -13.61 -11.28
CA LEU A 142 -2.17 -12.16 -11.10
C LEU A 142 -2.95 -11.43 -12.20
N GLY A 143 -2.76 -11.81 -13.46
CA GLY A 143 -3.51 -11.23 -14.57
C GLY A 143 -5.03 -11.36 -14.37
N LEU A 144 -5.48 -12.54 -13.91
CA LEU A 144 -6.90 -12.77 -13.62
C LEU A 144 -7.40 -11.93 -12.44
N LYS A 145 -6.62 -11.78 -11.37
CA LYS A 145 -7.00 -10.95 -10.21
C LYS A 145 -7.05 -9.46 -10.53
N VAL A 146 -6.14 -8.99 -11.38
CA VAL A 146 -6.12 -7.60 -11.83
C VAL A 146 -7.28 -7.30 -12.78
N LEU A 147 -7.69 -8.29 -13.57
CA LEU A 147 -8.78 -8.15 -14.55
C LEU A 147 -10.17 -8.45 -13.95
N GLN A 148 -10.26 -9.05 -12.78
CA GLN A 148 -11.56 -9.26 -12.14
C GLN A 148 -12.21 -7.92 -11.78
N PRO A 149 -13.47 -7.70 -12.18
CA PRO A 149 -14.19 -6.53 -11.72
C PRO A 149 -14.41 -6.68 -10.22
N HIS A 150 -13.66 -5.91 -9.43
CA HIS A 150 -13.99 -5.77 -8.02
C HIS A 150 -15.31 -5.00 -7.90
N PRO A 151 -16.25 -5.46 -7.08
CA PRO A 151 -17.48 -4.73 -6.82
C PRO A 151 -17.13 -3.52 -5.94
N VAL A 152 -16.67 -2.46 -6.57
CA VAL A 152 -16.51 -1.15 -5.94
C VAL A 152 -17.50 -0.25 -6.65
N PRO A 153 -18.41 0.42 -5.95
CA PRO A 153 -19.24 1.43 -6.56
C PRO A 153 -18.32 2.60 -6.97
N GLY A 154 -18.00 2.68 -8.24
CA GLY A 154 -17.08 3.68 -8.76
C GLY A 154 -15.94 3.04 -9.58
N ARG A 155 -15.20 3.84 -10.28
CA ARG A 155 -14.23 3.47 -11.32
C ARG A 155 -12.95 2.86 -10.74
N ALA A 156 -12.56 1.68 -11.22
CA ALA A 156 -11.30 1.04 -10.84
C ALA A 156 -10.13 1.58 -11.69
N VAL A 157 -9.04 1.93 -11.04
CA VAL A 157 -7.76 2.27 -11.68
C VAL A 157 -6.74 1.17 -11.41
N GLN A 158 -6.06 0.70 -12.43
CA GLN A 158 -5.04 -0.35 -12.36
C GLN A 158 -3.65 0.22 -12.64
N LEU A 159 -2.63 -0.28 -11.95
CA LEU A 159 -1.23 0.13 -12.11
C LEU A 159 -0.39 -0.97 -12.80
N ALA A 160 0.28 -0.70 -13.92
CA ALA A 160 1.14 -1.62 -14.67
C ALA A 160 2.58 -1.10 -14.85
N PRO A 161 3.56 -1.97 -15.12
CA PRO A 161 4.92 -1.55 -15.40
C PRO A 161 5.04 -0.80 -16.72
N ILE A 162 5.84 0.25 -16.74
CA ILE A 162 6.12 1.06 -17.93
C ILE A 162 7.14 0.35 -18.81
N GLY A 163 6.84 0.25 -20.10
CA GLY A 163 7.85 0.02 -21.10
C GLY A 163 8.76 1.26 -21.23
N HIS A 164 10.07 1.03 -21.26
CA HIS A 164 11.04 2.08 -21.52
C HIS A 164 10.76 2.76 -22.85
N GLY A 165 10.27 4.00 -22.81
CA GLY A 165 10.35 4.90 -23.93
C GLY A 165 11.76 5.47 -24.01
N LEU A 166 12.59 4.94 -24.86
CA LEU A 166 13.80 5.59 -25.33
C LEU A 166 13.35 6.67 -26.32
N GLY A 167 13.66 7.91 -26.01
CA GLY A 167 13.52 9.06 -26.85
C GLY A 167 14.24 10.23 -26.23
#